data_cb84d9f1542ebd6aa30e1cfcbf6ac587
#
_entry.id   cb84d9f1542ebd6aa30e1cfcbf6ac587
#
_cell.length_a   1.000
_cell.length_b   1.000
_cell.length_c   1.000
_cell.angle_alpha   90.00
_cell.angle_beta   90.00
_cell.angle_gamma   90.00
#
_symmetry.space_group_name_H-M   'P 1'
#
loop_
_entity.id
_entity.type
_entity.pdbx_description
1 polymer ?
#
loop_
_entity_poly.entity_id
_entity_poly.type
_entity_poly.pdbx_seq_one_letter_code
_entity_poly.pdbx_strand_id
1 'polypeptide(L)'
;MFITKQIPLSTDSCDILRLPPLRAVLRIALLLLLVGHATVCSAQTAMTWIGAPRAAGATQVWFRRCFERVGEVDEAIATVATTGHVRLYVNGRLVNSAPLTVTHGEGDGSVVAMRYDVSAYVVRPDSLELALWWAAPEGAKAVDCGARCSRNTCLPTADSGAKVALRLWCRDAKGRVSVFDSDSTWMCRPSAVQFNVAGGESIDGTQWHTSWSYGESDWARWSGAAELSAPPVGAAGLPSGYEPLLPDDYLRNEGASRGGVVAAVSTQGGVSAVECRVAKVLTPTDISTDGDRLVCRFDRPFVGFLRVTLRDAVVGETVSVGNMRYVCRGTLDEQMQGRFSLSMWDEAVITGDRRFRPSQVQRVEGLVVERCE
;
A
#
# COMPACT_ATOMS: atom_id res chain seq x y z
N MET A 1 -61.90 -60.42 65.80
CA MET A 1 -60.51 -60.34 66.16
C MET A 1 -59.80 -59.48 65.06
N PHE A 2 -59.87 -58.19 65.26
CA PHE A 2 -59.29 -57.26 64.25
C PHE A 2 -58.11 -56.51 64.89
N ILE A 3 -56.93 -56.72 64.35
CA ILE A 3 -55.72 -56.09 64.82
C ILE A 3 -55.55 -54.82 64.00
N THR A 4 -55.68 -53.68 64.66
CA THR A 4 -55.43 -52.37 64.06
C THR A 4 -53.95 -52.04 64.20
N LYS A 5 -53.22 -51.91 63.08
CA LYS A 5 -51.82 -51.52 63.02
C LYS A 5 -51.73 -50.02 62.84
N GLN A 6 -51.24 -49.33 63.82
CA GLN A 6 -50.93 -47.90 63.72
C GLN A 6 -49.64 -47.69 62.95
N ILE A 7 -49.68 -46.76 61.99
CA ILE A 7 -48.53 -46.28 61.21
C ILE A 7 -48.06 -44.95 61.85
N PRO A 8 -46.81 -44.78 62.17
CA PRO A 8 -46.28 -43.46 62.69
C PRO A 8 -46.18 -42.48 61.55
N LEU A 9 -46.69 -41.26 61.73
CA LEU A 9 -46.51 -40.09 60.92
C LEU A 9 -45.06 -39.56 61.05
N SER A 10 -44.31 -39.67 59.98
CA SER A 10 -43.04 -38.98 59.83
C SER A 10 -43.31 -37.50 59.54
N THR A 11 -42.82 -36.62 60.37
CA THR A 11 -42.80 -35.18 60.15
C THR A 11 -41.61 -34.87 59.26
N ASP A 12 -41.80 -34.86 57.94
CA ASP A 12 -40.81 -34.32 57.01
C ASP A 12 -40.79 -32.82 57.10
N SER A 13 -39.59 -32.34 57.42
CA SER A 13 -39.23 -30.94 57.49
C SER A 13 -39.38 -30.32 56.09
N CYS A 14 -40.18 -29.28 55.98
CA CYS A 14 -40.25 -28.40 54.85
C CYS A 14 -38.95 -27.60 54.76
N ASP A 15 -38.01 -28.00 53.90
CA ASP A 15 -36.88 -27.19 53.54
C ASP A 15 -37.32 -25.96 52.74
N ILE A 16 -37.51 -24.87 53.49
CA ILE A 16 -37.75 -23.54 52.89
C ILE A 16 -36.48 -23.15 52.13
N LEU A 17 -36.52 -23.18 50.80
CA LEU A 17 -35.52 -22.58 49.91
C LEU A 17 -35.25 -21.16 50.40
N ARG A 18 -34.15 -20.96 51.12
CA ARG A 18 -33.66 -19.62 51.49
C ARG A 18 -33.15 -18.92 50.25
N LEU A 19 -33.92 -18.01 49.67
CA LEU A 19 -33.46 -17.09 48.65
C LEU A 19 -32.24 -16.35 49.18
N PRO A 20 -31.16 -16.21 48.39
CA PRO A 20 -29.99 -15.48 48.80
C PRO A 20 -30.35 -14.03 49.09
N PRO A 21 -29.72 -13.35 50.08
CA PRO A 21 -30.07 -12.01 50.45
C PRO A 21 -29.89 -11.07 49.24
N LEU A 22 -30.83 -10.17 49.05
CA LEU A 22 -30.92 -9.26 47.87
C LEU A 22 -29.56 -8.60 47.54
N ARG A 23 -28.73 -8.32 48.56
CA ARG A 23 -27.37 -7.81 48.43
C ARG A 23 -26.39 -8.76 47.74
N ALA A 24 -26.59 -10.09 47.88
CA ALA A 24 -25.74 -11.09 47.21
C ALA A 24 -26.13 -11.21 45.74
N VAL A 25 -27.43 -11.18 45.41
CA VAL A 25 -27.93 -11.16 44.03
C VAL A 25 -27.48 -9.90 43.30
N LEU A 26 -27.54 -8.73 43.96
CA LEU A 26 -27.09 -7.47 43.40
C LEU A 26 -25.58 -7.47 43.14
N ARG A 27 -24.77 -8.07 44.04
CA ARG A 27 -23.30 -8.20 43.84
C ARG A 27 -22.97 -9.15 42.70
N ILE A 28 -23.67 -10.25 42.56
CA ILE A 28 -23.49 -11.21 41.47
C ILE A 28 -23.91 -10.55 40.13
N ALA A 29 -25.02 -9.82 40.08
CA ALA A 29 -25.47 -9.09 38.92
C ALA A 29 -24.48 -7.98 38.52
N LEU A 30 -23.91 -7.27 39.49
CA LEU A 30 -22.86 -6.25 39.25
C LEU A 30 -21.55 -6.88 38.77
N LEU A 31 -21.15 -8.02 39.30
CA LEU A 31 -19.99 -8.78 38.85
C LEU A 31 -20.19 -9.33 37.44
N LEU A 32 -21.38 -9.84 37.10
CA LEU A 32 -21.71 -10.29 35.74
C LEU A 32 -21.77 -9.13 34.75
N LEU A 33 -22.25 -7.95 35.17
CA LEU A 33 -22.17 -6.72 34.37
C LEU A 33 -20.73 -6.26 34.17
N LEU A 34 -19.88 -6.29 35.19
CA LEU A 34 -18.46 -5.95 35.08
C LEU A 34 -17.69 -6.96 34.23
N VAL A 35 -17.97 -8.25 34.35
CA VAL A 35 -17.38 -9.29 33.52
C VAL A 35 -17.91 -9.20 32.08
N GLY A 36 -19.20 -8.86 31.88
CA GLY A 36 -19.77 -8.61 30.55
C GLY A 36 -19.17 -7.39 29.85
N HIS A 37 -18.72 -6.37 30.60
CA HIS A 37 -18.00 -5.22 30.01
C HIS A 37 -16.50 -5.48 29.81
N ALA A 38 -15.90 -6.44 30.54
CA ALA A 38 -14.51 -6.82 30.38
C ALA A 38 -14.24 -7.76 29.20
N THR A 39 -15.27 -8.35 28.60
CA THR A 39 -15.13 -9.28 27.46
C THR A 39 -15.34 -8.63 26.10
N VAL A 40 -15.55 -7.31 26.01
CA VAL A 40 -15.36 -6.56 24.77
C VAL A 40 -13.92 -5.97 24.75
N CYS A 41 -12.95 -6.72 25.22
CA CYS A 41 -11.60 -6.61 24.69
C CYS A 41 -11.67 -7.25 23.29
N SER A 42 -12.09 -6.46 22.32
CA SER A 42 -11.96 -6.80 20.91
C SER A 42 -10.51 -7.21 20.75
N ALA A 43 -10.24 -8.49 20.59
CA ALA A 43 -8.93 -8.96 20.22
C ALA A 43 -8.58 -8.17 18.97
N GLN A 44 -7.60 -7.26 19.09
CA GLN A 44 -7.12 -6.49 17.95
C GLN A 44 -6.58 -7.52 16.97
N THR A 45 -7.40 -7.89 15.99
CA THR A 45 -6.98 -8.85 14.98
C THR A 45 -5.82 -8.21 14.20
N ALA A 46 -4.72 -8.93 14.09
CA ALA A 46 -3.62 -8.50 13.26
C ALA A 46 -4.13 -8.24 11.83
N MET A 47 -3.51 -7.27 11.14
CA MET A 47 -3.83 -7.03 9.74
C MET A 47 -3.55 -8.28 8.91
N THR A 48 -4.46 -8.61 7.99
CA THR A 48 -4.27 -9.72 7.06
C THR A 48 -3.28 -9.33 5.97
N TRP A 49 -2.21 -10.10 5.85
CA TRP A 49 -1.22 -9.94 4.79
C TRP A 49 -1.66 -10.67 3.53
N ILE A 50 -1.54 -9.98 2.40
CA ILE A 50 -1.83 -10.52 1.08
C ILE A 50 -0.61 -10.49 0.18
N GLY A 51 -0.56 -11.43 -0.74
CA GLY A 51 0.46 -11.55 -1.77
C GLY A 51 -0.15 -11.70 -3.16
N ALA A 52 0.71 -11.70 -4.17
CA ALA A 52 0.32 -11.80 -5.57
C ALA A 52 0.91 -13.08 -6.21
N PRO A 53 0.36 -14.28 -5.95
CA PRO A 53 0.99 -15.54 -6.33
C PRO A 53 1.14 -15.71 -7.84
N ARG A 54 0.21 -15.17 -8.64
CA ARG A 54 0.30 -15.18 -10.11
C ARG A 54 1.21 -14.10 -10.69
N ALA A 55 1.68 -13.17 -9.86
CA ALA A 55 2.63 -12.12 -10.20
C ALA A 55 3.95 -12.28 -9.42
N ALA A 56 4.30 -13.48 -8.99
CA ALA A 56 5.44 -13.76 -8.11
C ALA A 56 6.79 -13.30 -8.68
N GLY A 57 6.92 -13.24 -10.02
CA GLY A 57 8.12 -12.71 -10.69
C GLY A 57 8.11 -11.21 -10.95
N ALA A 58 7.03 -10.52 -10.64
CA ALA A 58 6.92 -9.09 -10.88
C ALA A 58 7.62 -8.29 -9.77
N THR A 59 8.40 -7.30 -10.17
CA THR A 59 9.06 -6.37 -9.25
C THR A 59 8.15 -5.24 -8.82
N GLN A 60 7.05 -5.02 -9.55
CA GLN A 60 6.02 -4.04 -9.20
C GLN A 60 4.62 -4.64 -9.48
N VAL A 61 3.72 -4.51 -8.51
CA VAL A 61 2.39 -5.12 -8.53
C VAL A 61 1.33 -4.10 -8.15
N TRP A 62 0.22 -4.12 -8.86
CA TRP A 62 -0.99 -3.42 -8.48
C TRP A 62 -1.93 -4.35 -7.71
N PHE A 63 -2.47 -3.87 -6.61
CA PHE A 63 -3.55 -4.49 -5.85
C PHE A 63 -4.75 -3.54 -5.84
N ARG A 64 -5.96 -4.09 -5.86
CA ARG A 64 -7.18 -3.28 -5.84
C ARG A 64 -8.37 -4.03 -5.25
N ARG A 65 -9.22 -3.29 -4.54
CA ARG A 65 -10.51 -3.73 -4.04
C ARG A 65 -11.54 -2.60 -4.11
N CYS A 66 -12.77 -2.93 -4.51
CA CYS A 66 -13.94 -2.07 -4.40
C CYS A 66 -14.82 -2.58 -3.25
N PHE A 67 -15.23 -1.67 -2.37
CA PHE A 67 -16.16 -1.94 -1.28
C PHE A 67 -17.45 -1.18 -1.56
N GLU A 68 -18.58 -1.85 -1.41
CA GLU A 68 -19.91 -1.26 -1.57
C GLU A 68 -20.46 -0.82 -0.21
N ARG A 69 -21.27 0.26 -0.20
CA ARG A 69 -22.02 0.73 0.97
C ARG A 69 -21.17 1.05 2.19
N VAL A 70 -20.19 1.90 2.01
CA VAL A 70 -19.28 2.34 3.10
C VAL A 70 -20.03 3.21 4.12
N GLY A 71 -21.07 3.94 3.70
CA GLY A 71 -21.77 4.92 4.50
C GLY A 71 -21.07 6.29 4.55
N GLU A 72 -21.64 7.23 5.27
CA GLU A 72 -21.00 8.52 5.54
C GLU A 72 -19.82 8.34 6.49
N VAL A 73 -18.71 8.97 6.18
CA VAL A 73 -17.46 8.88 6.94
C VAL A 73 -17.02 10.30 7.32
N ASP A 74 -16.79 10.50 8.61
CA ASP A 74 -16.29 11.76 9.16
C ASP A 74 -14.75 11.70 9.32
N GLU A 75 -14.24 10.55 9.75
CA GLU A 75 -12.80 10.31 9.91
C GLU A 75 -12.42 8.97 9.32
N ALA A 76 -11.30 8.93 8.59
CA ALA A 76 -10.76 7.72 8.00
C ALA A 76 -9.24 7.68 8.10
N ILE A 77 -8.71 6.60 8.70
CA ILE A 77 -7.27 6.36 8.83
C ILE A 77 -6.91 5.06 8.12
N ALA A 78 -6.02 5.14 7.15
CA ALA A 78 -5.46 3.99 6.48
C ALA A 78 -4.11 3.61 7.09
N THR A 79 -3.95 2.35 7.50
CA THR A 79 -2.66 1.76 7.89
C THR A 79 -2.24 0.79 6.80
N VAL A 80 -1.05 1.00 6.24
CA VAL A 80 -0.47 0.14 5.20
C VAL A 80 0.86 -0.41 5.71
N ALA A 81 0.98 -1.73 5.77
CA ALA A 81 2.24 -2.42 6.08
C ALA A 81 2.78 -3.09 4.82
N THR A 82 4.10 -3.03 4.62
CA THR A 82 4.73 -3.52 3.39
C THR A 82 6.15 -3.99 3.63
N THR A 83 6.60 -4.91 2.80
CA THR A 83 8.01 -5.35 2.70
C THR A 83 8.80 -4.60 1.63
N GLY A 84 8.19 -3.63 0.94
CA GLY A 84 8.79 -2.85 -0.13
C GLY A 84 8.26 -1.43 -0.14
N HIS A 85 8.38 -0.76 -1.26
CA HIS A 85 7.75 0.55 -1.45
C HIS A 85 6.26 0.36 -1.74
N VAL A 86 5.44 1.33 -1.32
CA VAL A 86 4.01 1.31 -1.62
C VAL A 86 3.49 2.72 -1.87
N ARG A 87 2.55 2.82 -2.81
CA ARG A 87 1.70 4.00 -3.02
C ARG A 87 0.26 3.61 -2.78
N LEU A 88 -0.42 4.37 -1.93
CA LEU A 88 -1.83 4.17 -1.61
C LEU A 88 -2.69 5.10 -2.47
N TYR A 89 -3.73 4.54 -3.06
CA TYR A 89 -4.76 5.28 -3.77
C TYR A 89 -6.12 5.01 -3.14
N VAL A 90 -6.86 6.07 -2.89
CA VAL A 90 -8.24 6.01 -2.41
C VAL A 90 -9.13 6.72 -3.44
N ASN A 91 -10.11 6.01 -3.96
CA ASN A 91 -11.00 6.49 -5.03
C ASN A 91 -10.21 7.07 -6.23
N GLY A 92 -9.14 6.38 -6.63
CA GLY A 92 -8.26 6.76 -7.75
C GLY A 92 -7.28 7.89 -7.47
N ARG A 93 -7.34 8.51 -6.29
CA ARG A 93 -6.46 9.62 -5.92
C ARG A 93 -5.29 9.11 -5.10
N LEU A 94 -4.08 9.47 -5.50
CA LEU A 94 -2.88 9.18 -4.73
C LEU A 94 -2.96 9.90 -3.37
N VAL A 95 -2.82 9.14 -2.28
CA VAL A 95 -3.00 9.67 -0.93
C VAL A 95 -1.85 10.57 -0.53
N ASN A 96 -0.62 10.15 -0.80
CA ASN A 96 0.55 10.97 -0.52
C ASN A 96 1.18 11.48 -1.82
N SER A 97 1.59 12.73 -1.82
CA SER A 97 2.33 13.34 -2.93
C SER A 97 3.80 12.94 -2.94
N ALA A 98 4.28 12.27 -1.88
CA ALA A 98 5.64 11.81 -1.79
C ALA A 98 5.96 10.82 -2.92
N PRO A 99 6.95 11.07 -3.76
CA PRO A 99 7.33 10.15 -4.84
C PRO A 99 7.86 8.84 -4.30
N LEU A 100 8.50 8.87 -3.13
CA LEU A 100 9.01 7.71 -2.41
C LEU A 100 8.89 7.92 -0.91
N THR A 101 8.55 6.87 -0.20
CA THR A 101 8.78 6.75 1.24
C THR A 101 10.04 5.91 1.41
N VAL A 102 11.14 6.54 1.79
CA VAL A 102 12.41 5.85 2.01
C VAL A 102 12.40 5.27 3.41
N THR A 103 12.46 3.98 3.49
CA THR A 103 12.66 3.27 4.75
C THR A 103 14.16 3.04 4.93
N HIS A 104 14.74 3.57 6.01
CA HIS A 104 16.11 3.26 6.36
C HIS A 104 16.15 1.87 7.02
N GLY A 105 16.51 0.91 6.26
CA GLY A 105 16.81 -0.45 6.68
C GLY A 105 17.48 -1.12 5.50
N GLU A 106 18.79 -1.26 5.57
CA GLU A 106 19.51 -1.93 4.50
C GLU A 106 19.03 -3.36 4.35
N GLY A 107 18.44 -3.65 3.18
CA GLY A 107 18.61 -4.93 2.48
C GLY A 107 17.99 -6.20 3.05
N ASP A 108 17.39 -6.24 4.22
CA ASP A 108 17.03 -7.49 4.90
C ASP A 108 15.51 -7.78 5.04
N GLY A 109 14.69 -7.10 4.25
CA GLY A 109 13.25 -7.35 4.29
C GLY A 109 12.54 -6.72 5.50
N SER A 110 13.02 -5.58 5.98
CA SER A 110 12.36 -4.82 7.04
C SER A 110 10.92 -4.48 6.63
N VAL A 111 9.99 -4.68 7.56
CA VAL A 111 8.58 -4.36 7.38
C VAL A 111 8.33 -3.00 7.97
N VAL A 112 7.64 -2.15 7.22
CA VAL A 112 7.25 -0.81 7.64
C VAL A 112 5.74 -0.67 7.56
N ALA A 113 5.13 -0.11 8.59
CA ALA A 113 3.74 0.30 8.58
C ALA A 113 3.65 1.83 8.56
N MET A 114 2.83 2.35 7.68
CA MET A 114 2.57 3.78 7.52
C MET A 114 1.10 4.06 7.75
N ARG A 115 0.79 5.15 8.42
CA ARG A 115 -0.57 5.62 8.66
C ARG A 115 -0.82 6.91 7.89
N TYR A 116 -2.00 7.00 7.27
CA TYR A 116 -2.42 8.13 6.47
C TYR A 116 -3.80 8.60 6.93
N ASP A 117 -3.99 9.89 7.14
CA ASP A 117 -5.33 10.47 7.20
C ASP A 117 -5.90 10.54 5.78
N VAL A 118 -6.92 9.74 5.54
CA VAL A 118 -7.59 9.66 4.24
C VAL A 118 -9.02 10.17 4.26
N SER A 119 -9.41 10.87 5.32
CA SER A 119 -10.77 11.39 5.51
C SER A 119 -11.26 12.21 4.30
N ALA A 120 -10.39 13.06 3.74
CA ALA A 120 -10.71 13.87 2.57
C ALA A 120 -10.83 13.09 1.25
N TYR A 121 -10.51 11.79 1.25
CA TYR A 121 -10.55 10.92 0.07
C TYR A 121 -11.77 10.00 0.08
N VAL A 122 -12.34 9.72 1.26
CA VAL A 122 -13.52 8.87 1.45
C VAL A 122 -14.78 9.75 1.41
N VAL A 123 -15.11 10.22 0.21
CA VAL A 123 -16.19 11.23 0.03
C VAL A 123 -17.47 10.63 -0.55
N ARG A 124 -17.52 9.34 -0.85
CA ARG A 124 -18.68 8.67 -1.43
C ARG A 124 -19.25 7.65 -0.47
N PRO A 125 -20.53 7.76 -0.07
CA PRO A 125 -21.14 6.80 0.85
C PRO A 125 -21.43 5.44 0.19
N ASP A 126 -21.56 5.41 -1.14
CA ASP A 126 -22.02 4.22 -1.87
C ASP A 126 -20.89 3.26 -2.24
N SER A 127 -19.69 3.77 -2.42
CA SER A 127 -18.55 2.96 -2.84
C SER A 127 -17.22 3.54 -2.37
N LEU A 128 -16.29 2.65 -2.09
CA LEU A 128 -14.91 2.97 -1.75
C LEU A 128 -13.99 2.07 -2.56
N GLU A 129 -13.07 2.67 -3.29
CA GLU A 129 -12.04 1.93 -4.01
C GLU A 129 -10.68 2.17 -3.37
N LEU A 130 -10.05 1.09 -2.93
CA LEU A 130 -8.70 1.07 -2.41
C LEU A 130 -7.78 0.40 -3.42
N ALA A 131 -6.65 1.04 -3.72
CA ALA A 131 -5.64 0.43 -4.55
C ALA A 131 -4.23 0.70 -3.99
N LEU A 132 -3.36 -0.29 -4.14
CA LEU A 132 -1.97 -0.23 -3.73
C LEU A 132 -1.09 -0.49 -4.95
N TRP A 133 -0.05 0.31 -5.12
CA TRP A 133 1.02 0.03 -6.05
C TRP A 133 2.27 -0.32 -5.24
N TRP A 134 2.55 -1.61 -5.18
CA TRP A 134 3.72 -2.14 -4.51
C TRP A 134 4.91 -2.22 -5.47
N ALA A 135 6.10 -1.91 -4.97
CA ALA A 135 7.36 -2.15 -5.66
C ALA A 135 8.35 -2.85 -4.71
N ALA A 136 9.15 -3.75 -5.27
CA ALA A 136 10.18 -4.46 -4.54
C ALA A 136 11.16 -3.46 -3.87
N PRO A 137 11.73 -3.78 -2.71
CA PRO A 137 12.74 -2.95 -2.07
C PRO A 137 13.98 -2.80 -2.96
N GLU A 138 14.70 -1.69 -2.82
CA GLU A 138 15.96 -1.49 -3.51
C GLU A 138 16.93 -2.64 -3.20
N GLY A 139 17.56 -3.18 -4.24
CA GLY A 139 18.42 -4.37 -4.10
C GLY A 139 17.76 -5.69 -4.46
N ALA A 140 16.44 -5.77 -4.58
CA ALA A 140 15.76 -6.86 -5.29
C ALA A 140 16.08 -6.75 -6.80
N LYS A 141 17.35 -6.87 -7.15
CA LYS A 141 17.80 -6.88 -8.53
C LYS A 141 17.07 -8.01 -9.24
N ALA A 142 16.52 -7.71 -10.42
CA ALA A 142 16.22 -8.76 -11.38
C ALA A 142 17.52 -9.58 -11.52
N VAL A 143 17.52 -10.78 -10.97
CA VAL A 143 18.76 -11.62 -10.97
C VAL A 143 19.03 -11.98 -12.42
N ASP A 144 20.13 -11.50 -12.97
CA ASP A 144 20.61 -11.95 -14.26
C ASP A 144 21.06 -13.41 -14.12
N CYS A 145 20.21 -14.32 -14.54
CA CYS A 145 20.52 -15.76 -14.51
C CYS A 145 21.45 -16.22 -15.63
N GLY A 146 22.09 -15.31 -16.33
CA GLY A 146 22.98 -15.64 -17.43
C GLY A 146 22.26 -16.41 -18.55
N ALA A 147 23.02 -16.81 -19.59
CA ALA A 147 22.53 -17.41 -20.83
C ALA A 147 21.75 -18.75 -20.72
N ARG A 148 21.35 -19.20 -19.54
CA ARG A 148 20.57 -20.43 -19.30
C ARG A 148 19.07 -20.22 -19.16
N CYS A 149 18.58 -18.97 -19.02
CA CYS A 149 17.16 -18.68 -19.04
C CYS A 149 16.75 -18.21 -20.44
N SER A 150 16.12 -19.07 -21.19
CA SER A 150 15.57 -18.75 -22.52
C SER A 150 14.33 -17.85 -22.50
N ARG A 151 13.97 -17.32 -21.35
CA ARG A 151 12.93 -16.30 -21.15
C ARG A 151 13.46 -15.30 -20.12
N ASN A 152 13.49 -14.04 -20.47
CA ASN A 152 14.05 -12.88 -19.75
C ASN A 152 13.48 -12.61 -18.34
N THR A 153 13.26 -13.62 -17.53
CA THR A 153 12.71 -13.46 -16.18
C THR A 153 13.36 -14.48 -15.27
N CYS A 154 14.47 -14.07 -14.66
CA CYS A 154 14.91 -14.74 -13.45
C CYS A 154 13.96 -14.34 -12.35
N LEU A 155 13.21 -15.34 -11.88
CA LEU A 155 12.29 -15.19 -10.78
C LEU A 155 13.07 -14.81 -9.52
N PRO A 156 12.64 -13.78 -8.79
CA PRO A 156 13.03 -13.61 -7.40
C PRO A 156 12.77 -14.94 -6.66
N THR A 157 13.57 -15.25 -5.67
CA THR A 157 13.33 -16.42 -4.82
C THR A 157 11.89 -16.39 -4.30
N ALA A 158 11.27 -17.53 -4.08
CA ALA A 158 9.86 -17.66 -3.72
C ALA A 158 9.40 -16.79 -2.53
N ASP A 159 10.35 -16.21 -1.79
CA ASP A 159 10.11 -15.35 -0.63
C ASP A 159 10.15 -13.85 -0.93
N SER A 160 10.50 -13.44 -2.16
CA SER A 160 10.68 -12.02 -2.55
C SER A 160 9.45 -11.39 -3.24
N GLY A 161 8.31 -12.07 -3.27
CA GLY A 161 7.08 -11.58 -3.88
C GLY A 161 6.46 -10.40 -3.13
N ALA A 162 5.53 -9.72 -3.79
CA ALA A 162 4.75 -8.63 -3.20
C ALA A 162 4.03 -9.10 -1.93
N LYS A 163 4.27 -8.40 -0.83
CA LYS A 163 3.63 -8.65 0.47
C LYS A 163 3.17 -7.32 1.05
N VAL A 164 1.88 -7.16 1.22
CA VAL A 164 1.26 -5.95 1.77
C VAL A 164 0.13 -6.32 2.72
N ALA A 165 -0.15 -5.45 3.67
CA ALA A 165 -1.36 -5.48 4.47
C ALA A 165 -1.93 -4.06 4.53
N LEU A 166 -3.25 -3.93 4.44
CA LEU A 166 -3.94 -2.66 4.56
C LEU A 166 -5.10 -2.82 5.53
N ARG A 167 -5.28 -1.83 6.39
CA ARG A 167 -6.48 -1.60 7.18
C ARG A 167 -6.94 -0.18 7.03
N LEU A 168 -8.17 0.01 6.58
CA LEU A 168 -8.84 1.29 6.63
C LEU A 168 -9.86 1.27 7.78
N TRP A 169 -9.64 2.13 8.75
CA TRP A 169 -10.56 2.39 9.84
C TRP A 169 -11.34 3.67 9.51
N CYS A 170 -12.66 3.60 9.61
CA CYS A 170 -13.57 4.71 9.36
C CYS A 170 -14.49 4.93 10.55
N ARG A 171 -14.77 6.19 10.87
CA ARG A 171 -15.74 6.59 11.88
C ARG A 171 -16.73 7.58 11.30
N ASP A 172 -18.03 7.36 11.55
CA ASP A 172 -19.07 8.31 11.16
C ASP A 172 -19.32 9.38 12.26
N ALA A 173 -20.10 10.41 11.94
CA ALA A 173 -20.46 11.48 12.86
C ALA A 173 -21.22 11.00 14.12
N LYS A 174 -21.75 9.78 14.11
CA LYS A 174 -22.41 9.13 15.27
C LYS A 174 -21.44 8.28 16.09
N GLY A 175 -20.17 8.25 15.73
CA GLY A 175 -19.14 7.47 16.40
C GLY A 175 -19.14 5.97 16.04
N ARG A 176 -19.92 5.55 15.04
CA ARG A 176 -19.90 4.15 14.57
C ARG A 176 -18.66 3.91 13.76
N VAL A 177 -18.02 2.77 14.01
CA VAL A 177 -16.77 2.37 13.38
C VAL A 177 -17.02 1.29 12.34
N SER A 178 -16.37 1.42 11.19
CA SER A 178 -16.28 0.41 10.13
C SER A 178 -14.81 0.16 9.81
N VAL A 179 -14.45 -1.09 9.55
CA VAL A 179 -13.07 -1.50 9.23
C VAL A 179 -13.07 -2.27 7.92
N PHE A 180 -12.15 -1.91 7.03
CA PHE A 180 -11.94 -2.54 5.73
C PHE A 180 -10.49 -3.03 5.66
N ASP A 181 -10.32 -4.34 5.59
CA ASP A 181 -9.00 -4.98 5.58
C ASP A 181 -8.64 -5.51 4.20
N SER A 182 -7.33 -5.69 3.99
CA SER A 182 -6.85 -6.54 2.90
C SER A 182 -7.20 -8.01 3.21
N ASP A 183 -7.67 -8.72 2.20
CA ASP A 183 -8.04 -10.14 2.27
C ASP A 183 -7.94 -10.81 0.89
N SER A 184 -8.31 -12.08 0.79
CA SER A 184 -8.33 -12.85 -0.46
C SER A 184 -9.31 -12.34 -1.52
N THR A 185 -10.19 -11.40 -1.18
CA THR A 185 -11.12 -10.78 -2.15
C THR A 185 -10.47 -9.66 -2.96
N TRP A 186 -9.26 -9.24 -2.59
CA TRP A 186 -8.50 -8.28 -3.37
C TRP A 186 -8.02 -8.90 -4.69
N MET A 187 -7.96 -8.07 -5.70
CA MET A 187 -7.42 -8.43 -7.01
C MET A 187 -6.01 -7.86 -7.17
N CYS A 188 -5.16 -8.59 -7.89
CA CYS A 188 -3.79 -8.15 -8.15
C CYS A 188 -3.35 -8.49 -9.57
N ARG A 189 -2.37 -7.74 -10.09
CA ARG A 189 -1.68 -8.00 -11.36
C ARG A 189 -0.31 -7.34 -11.39
N PRO A 190 0.63 -7.81 -12.24
CA PRO A 190 1.84 -7.05 -12.54
C PRO A 190 1.49 -5.63 -12.99
N SER A 191 2.21 -4.64 -12.50
CA SER A 191 2.04 -3.26 -12.98
C SER A 191 2.64 -3.11 -14.39
N ALA A 192 2.25 -2.04 -15.08
CA ALA A 192 2.86 -1.66 -16.36
C ALA A 192 4.32 -1.21 -16.22
N VAL A 193 4.81 -1.06 -14.99
CA VAL A 193 6.18 -0.66 -14.67
C VAL A 193 6.85 -1.79 -13.91
N GLN A 194 8.06 -2.15 -14.32
CA GLN A 194 8.87 -3.17 -13.65
C GLN A 194 10.30 -2.66 -13.52
N PHE A 195 11.01 -3.03 -12.45
CA PHE A 195 12.46 -2.79 -12.40
C PHE A 195 13.18 -3.62 -13.46
N ASN A 196 14.25 -3.07 -13.98
CA ASN A 196 15.09 -3.74 -14.97
C ASN A 196 16.49 -4.03 -14.42
N VAL A 197 17.24 -4.83 -15.16
CA VAL A 197 18.60 -5.26 -14.77
C VAL A 197 19.62 -4.10 -14.70
N ALA A 198 19.32 -2.97 -15.33
CA ALA A 198 20.16 -1.77 -15.29
C ALA A 198 19.91 -0.91 -14.02
N GLY A 199 19.05 -1.37 -13.11
CA GLY A 199 18.70 -0.64 -11.87
C GLY A 199 17.72 0.50 -12.07
N GLY A 200 17.08 0.59 -13.23
CA GLY A 200 16.01 1.54 -13.52
C GLY A 200 14.67 0.84 -13.74
N GLU A 201 13.78 1.50 -14.46
CA GLU A 201 12.43 1.01 -14.71
C GLU A 201 12.17 0.80 -16.20
N SER A 202 11.53 -0.33 -16.53
CA SER A 202 10.91 -0.58 -17.83
C SER A 202 9.42 -0.34 -17.72
N ILE A 203 8.91 0.58 -18.52
CA ILE A 203 7.52 1.03 -18.53
C ILE A 203 6.88 0.56 -19.83
N ASP A 204 5.88 -0.30 -19.76
CA ASP A 204 5.09 -0.69 -20.91
C ASP A 204 3.81 0.13 -20.99
N GLY A 205 3.84 1.22 -21.78
CA GLY A 205 2.69 2.09 -21.97
C GLY A 205 1.48 1.37 -22.56
N THR A 206 1.67 0.28 -23.31
CA THR A 206 0.56 -0.52 -23.89
C THR A 206 -0.20 -1.31 -22.84
N GLN A 207 0.43 -1.58 -21.67
CA GLN A 207 -0.18 -2.23 -20.52
C GLN A 207 -0.71 -1.24 -19.49
N TRP A 208 -0.51 0.06 -19.71
CA TRP A 208 -0.99 1.09 -18.81
C TRP A 208 -2.49 1.29 -18.94
N HIS A 209 -3.22 0.97 -17.88
CA HIS A 209 -4.64 1.25 -17.75
C HIS A 209 -4.84 2.47 -16.88
N THR A 210 -5.49 3.50 -17.41
CA THR A 210 -5.80 4.73 -16.64
C THR A 210 -6.70 4.45 -15.44
N SER A 211 -7.56 3.43 -15.57
CA SER A 211 -8.50 3.00 -14.51
C SER A 211 -7.97 1.87 -13.62
N TRP A 212 -6.64 1.63 -13.57
CA TRP A 212 -6.12 0.55 -12.74
C TRP A 212 -6.42 0.73 -11.24
N SER A 213 -6.53 1.97 -10.75
CA SER A 213 -6.79 2.31 -9.35
C SER A 213 -8.22 2.76 -9.06
N TYR A 214 -9.06 2.94 -10.09
CA TYR A 214 -10.43 3.44 -9.93
C TYR A 214 -11.29 3.19 -11.18
N GLY A 215 -12.60 2.96 -10.97
CA GLY A 215 -13.59 2.80 -12.03
C GLY A 215 -13.56 1.42 -12.69
N GLU A 216 -14.12 1.31 -13.87
CA GLU A 216 -14.16 0.05 -14.60
C GLU A 216 -12.77 -0.41 -15.00
N SER A 217 -12.51 -1.70 -14.83
CA SER A 217 -11.24 -2.34 -15.12
C SER A 217 -11.46 -3.60 -15.96
N ASP A 218 -10.49 -3.93 -16.81
CA ASP A 218 -10.46 -5.22 -17.50
C ASP A 218 -10.06 -6.33 -16.48
N TRP A 219 -11.05 -6.80 -15.72
CA TRP A 219 -10.87 -7.81 -14.69
C TRP A 219 -10.33 -9.14 -15.22
N ALA A 220 -10.47 -9.43 -16.52
CA ALA A 220 -9.90 -10.64 -17.10
C ALA A 220 -8.37 -10.71 -17.00
N ARG A 221 -7.72 -9.57 -16.84
CA ARG A 221 -6.26 -9.47 -16.66
C ARG A 221 -5.82 -9.45 -15.20
N TRP A 222 -6.76 -9.47 -14.27
CA TRP A 222 -6.49 -9.49 -12.84
C TRP A 222 -6.61 -10.91 -12.29
N SER A 223 -5.94 -11.19 -11.21
CA SER A 223 -6.04 -12.45 -10.48
C SER A 223 -6.31 -12.17 -9.01
N GLY A 224 -6.93 -13.13 -8.31
CA GLY A 224 -7.12 -13.00 -6.88
C GLY A 224 -5.78 -12.89 -6.15
N ALA A 225 -5.71 -11.99 -5.18
CA ALA A 225 -4.66 -12.00 -4.19
C ALA A 225 -4.80 -13.22 -3.27
N ALA A 226 -3.73 -13.62 -2.62
CA ALA A 226 -3.76 -14.71 -1.66
C ALA A 226 -3.39 -14.19 -0.27
N GLU A 227 -4.14 -14.59 0.73
CA GLU A 227 -3.75 -14.36 2.12
C GLU A 227 -2.50 -15.16 2.46
N LEU A 228 -1.58 -14.54 3.15
CA LEU A 228 -0.38 -15.21 3.62
C LEU A 228 -0.69 -15.99 4.90
N SER A 229 -0.25 -17.25 4.97
CA SER A 229 -0.45 -18.11 6.14
C SER A 229 0.26 -17.61 7.40
N ALA A 230 1.29 -16.79 7.22
CA ALA A 230 2.00 -16.11 8.29
C ALA A 230 2.42 -14.70 7.82
N PRO A 231 2.49 -13.73 8.74
CA PRO A 231 3.05 -12.42 8.42
C PRO A 231 4.52 -12.57 7.97
N PRO A 232 5.04 -11.63 7.16
CA PRO A 232 6.43 -11.62 6.79
C PRO A 232 7.37 -11.59 8.01
N VAL A 233 8.57 -12.12 7.86
CA VAL A 233 9.61 -11.99 8.88
C VAL A 233 9.83 -10.49 9.18
N GLY A 234 9.93 -10.13 10.46
CA GLY A 234 10.04 -8.73 10.87
C GLY A 234 8.70 -7.99 11.04
N ALA A 235 7.55 -8.60 10.73
CA ALA A 235 6.24 -7.99 10.95
C ALA A 235 5.77 -8.06 12.43
N ALA A 236 6.42 -8.87 13.25
CA ALA A 236 6.11 -8.94 14.68
C ALA A 236 6.38 -7.60 15.36
N GLY A 237 5.40 -7.10 16.12
CA GLY A 237 5.50 -5.81 16.81
C GLY A 237 5.03 -4.61 15.99
N LEU A 238 4.59 -4.80 14.73
CA LEU A 238 3.84 -3.75 14.06
C LEU A 238 2.52 -3.50 14.79
N PRO A 239 2.06 -2.24 14.87
CA PRO A 239 0.76 -1.93 15.43
C PRO A 239 -0.31 -2.71 14.68
N SER A 240 -1.32 -3.20 15.40
CA SER A 240 -2.44 -3.97 14.82
C SER A 240 -3.29 -3.19 13.81
N GLY A 241 -2.93 -1.94 13.54
CA GLY A 241 -3.66 -1.02 12.68
C GLY A 241 -4.82 -0.32 13.37
N TYR A 242 -5.08 -0.65 14.63
CA TYR A 242 -6.21 -0.11 15.40
C TYR A 242 -5.75 0.58 16.71
N GLU A 243 -4.59 1.14 16.77
CA GLU A 243 -4.34 2.09 17.84
C GLU A 243 -4.98 3.41 17.41
N PRO A 244 -6.02 3.89 18.09
CA PRO A 244 -6.55 5.22 17.83
C PRO A 244 -5.36 6.18 17.97
N LEU A 245 -5.12 7.02 16.98
CA LEU A 245 -4.27 8.18 17.16
C LEU A 245 -4.88 8.92 18.33
N LEU A 246 -4.12 9.06 19.41
CA LEU A 246 -4.56 9.90 20.52
C LEU A 246 -4.79 11.29 19.92
N PRO A 247 -5.88 12.00 20.29
CA PRO A 247 -6.16 13.34 19.79
C PRO A 247 -4.95 14.29 19.88
N ASP A 248 -4.10 14.12 20.88
CA ASP A 248 -2.88 14.91 21.09
C ASP A 248 -1.79 14.61 20.05
N ASP A 249 -1.70 13.37 19.51
CA ASP A 249 -0.74 13.04 18.46
C ASP A 249 -1.20 13.59 17.11
N TYR A 250 -2.50 13.71 16.91
CA TYR A 250 -3.11 14.32 15.74
C TYR A 250 -2.86 15.83 15.69
N LEU A 251 -2.95 16.52 16.83
CA LEU A 251 -2.76 17.95 16.94
C LEU A 251 -1.28 18.38 16.88
N ARG A 252 -0.34 17.52 17.24
CA ARG A 252 1.10 17.81 17.18
C ARG A 252 1.65 17.80 15.75
N ASN A 253 0.94 17.21 14.79
CA ASN A 253 1.29 17.19 13.38
C ASN A 253 0.55 18.25 12.56
N GLU A 254 0.35 19.46 13.09
CA GLU A 254 -0.29 20.58 12.38
C GLU A 254 0.37 20.97 11.05
N GLY A 255 1.56 20.41 10.75
CA GLY A 255 2.25 20.58 9.47
C GLY A 255 2.08 19.40 8.49
N ALA A 256 1.46 18.29 8.90
CA ALA A 256 1.20 17.19 7.98
C ALA A 256 0.10 17.61 7.00
N SER A 257 0.46 17.83 5.74
CA SER A 257 -0.52 18.03 4.68
C SER A 257 -1.49 16.85 4.69
N ARG A 258 -2.79 17.13 4.58
CA ARG A 258 -3.83 16.09 4.44
C ARG A 258 -3.38 15.07 3.39
N GLY A 259 -3.26 13.80 3.77
CA GLY A 259 -2.73 12.74 2.93
C GLY A 259 -1.24 12.42 3.11
N GLY A 260 -0.52 13.07 4.04
CA GLY A 260 0.84 12.69 4.41
C GLY A 260 0.89 11.51 5.37
N VAL A 261 2.07 10.95 5.59
CA VAL A 261 2.30 9.93 6.62
C VAL A 261 2.11 10.56 7.99
N VAL A 262 1.09 10.12 8.71
CA VAL A 262 0.79 10.59 10.07
C VAL A 262 1.67 9.87 11.10
N ALA A 263 2.00 8.60 10.83
CA ALA A 263 2.92 7.81 11.65
C ALA A 263 3.57 6.71 10.82
N ALA A 264 4.82 6.43 11.10
CA ALA A 264 5.52 5.28 10.57
C ALA A 264 6.14 4.48 11.72
N VAL A 265 5.98 3.18 11.68
CA VAL A 265 6.50 2.25 12.68
C VAL A 265 7.28 1.16 11.96
N SER A 266 8.49 0.91 12.43
CA SER A 266 9.32 -0.22 12.01
C SER A 266 9.60 -1.13 13.19
N THR A 267 9.72 -2.43 12.92
CA THR A 267 10.06 -3.44 13.93
C THR A 267 11.51 -3.41 14.38
N GLN A 268 12.38 -2.73 13.65
CA GLN A 268 13.80 -2.60 13.99
C GLN A 268 14.11 -1.24 14.60
N GLY A 269 13.53 -0.91 15.72
CA GLY A 269 13.72 0.28 16.53
C GLY A 269 14.58 1.41 15.93
N GLY A 270 13.97 2.54 15.61
CA GLY A 270 14.69 3.73 15.14
C GLY A 270 14.58 4.05 13.65
N VAL A 271 13.80 3.31 12.87
CA VAL A 271 13.52 3.67 11.47
C VAL A 271 12.40 4.71 11.46
N SER A 272 12.73 5.95 11.18
CA SER A 272 11.73 6.90 10.73
C SER A 272 11.52 6.68 9.23
N ALA A 273 10.28 6.46 8.79
CA ALA A 273 9.98 6.59 7.38
C ALA A 273 10.18 8.06 7.01
N VAL A 274 11.13 8.30 6.13
CA VAL A 274 11.38 9.64 5.63
C VAL A 274 10.61 9.79 4.34
N GLU A 275 9.62 10.68 4.32
CA GLU A 275 8.99 11.07 3.06
C GLU A 275 9.99 11.87 2.22
N CYS A 276 10.06 11.52 0.94
CA CYS A 276 10.76 12.31 -0.04
C CYS A 276 9.75 13.18 -0.80
N ARG A 277 10.12 14.41 -1.12
CA ARG A 277 9.30 15.29 -1.95
C ARG A 277 10.04 15.70 -3.21
N VAL A 278 9.28 16.03 -4.25
CA VAL A 278 9.84 16.76 -5.38
C VAL A 278 10.03 18.21 -4.94
N ALA A 279 11.25 18.57 -4.61
CA ALA A 279 11.59 19.90 -4.11
C ALA A 279 11.70 20.92 -5.25
N LYS A 280 12.19 20.50 -6.42
CA LYS A 280 12.41 21.36 -7.57
C LYS A 280 12.21 20.60 -8.87
N VAL A 281 11.71 21.30 -9.89
CA VAL A 281 11.68 20.84 -11.28
C VAL A 281 12.74 21.62 -12.06
N LEU A 282 13.68 20.90 -12.65
CA LEU A 282 14.74 21.45 -13.49
C LEU A 282 14.40 21.25 -14.96
N THR A 283 14.77 22.20 -15.79
CA THR A 283 14.78 22.05 -17.24
C THR A 283 16.23 21.99 -17.71
N PRO A 284 16.56 21.24 -18.78
CA PRO A 284 17.89 21.26 -19.34
C PRO A 284 18.29 22.68 -19.76
N THR A 285 19.55 23.01 -19.55
CA THR A 285 20.16 24.29 -19.97
C THR A 285 20.76 24.22 -21.38
N ASP A 286 21.11 23.01 -21.82
CA ASP A 286 21.60 22.74 -23.17
C ASP A 286 20.89 21.52 -23.74
N ILE A 287 20.43 21.62 -24.98
CA ILE A 287 19.79 20.54 -25.72
C ILE A 287 20.43 20.48 -27.09
N SER A 288 21.03 19.35 -27.41
CA SER A 288 21.70 19.11 -28.69
C SER A 288 21.27 17.77 -29.28
N THR A 289 21.32 17.66 -30.61
CA THR A 289 21.05 16.42 -31.32
C THR A 289 22.37 15.86 -31.85
N ASP A 290 22.62 14.58 -31.54
CA ASP A 290 23.76 13.82 -32.05
C ASP A 290 23.23 12.60 -32.82
N GLY A 291 23.11 12.74 -34.13
CA GLY A 291 22.47 11.74 -34.98
C GLY A 291 20.98 11.54 -34.63
N ASP A 292 20.66 10.33 -34.18
CA ASP A 292 19.31 9.93 -33.72
C ASP A 292 19.12 10.08 -32.21
N ARG A 293 20.07 10.70 -31.50
CA ARG A 293 20.04 10.91 -30.07
C ARG A 293 19.71 12.36 -29.73
N LEU A 294 18.97 12.55 -28.66
CA LEU A 294 18.78 13.85 -28.03
C LEU A 294 19.57 13.89 -26.73
N VAL A 295 20.49 14.85 -26.61
CA VAL A 295 21.30 15.04 -25.42
C VAL A 295 20.83 16.28 -24.70
N CYS A 296 20.41 16.13 -23.46
CA CYS A 296 19.90 17.20 -22.60
C CYS A 296 20.80 17.34 -21.38
N ARG A 297 21.45 18.46 -21.18
CA ARG A 297 22.35 18.75 -20.04
C ARG A 297 21.68 19.67 -19.05
N PHE A 298 21.89 19.40 -17.79
CA PHE A 298 21.43 20.23 -16.67
C PHE A 298 22.61 21.07 -16.15
N ASP A 299 22.31 22.23 -15.56
CA ASP A 299 23.33 23.14 -15.03
C ASP A 299 24.14 22.55 -13.87
N ARG A 300 23.59 21.56 -13.20
CA ARG A 300 24.18 20.80 -12.08
C ARG A 300 23.60 19.40 -11.94
N PRO A 301 24.38 18.46 -11.40
CA PRO A 301 23.87 17.15 -11.05
C PRO A 301 22.75 17.23 -10.00
N PHE A 302 21.80 16.30 -10.07
CA PHE A 302 20.74 16.14 -9.08
C PHE A 302 20.37 14.66 -8.91
N VAL A 303 19.80 14.34 -7.75
CA VAL A 303 19.20 13.03 -7.49
C VAL A 303 17.68 13.14 -7.63
N GLY A 304 17.09 12.23 -8.38
CA GLY A 304 15.64 12.28 -8.60
C GLY A 304 15.19 11.44 -9.78
N PHE A 305 14.08 11.88 -10.39
CA PHE A 305 13.49 11.24 -11.56
C PHE A 305 13.66 12.13 -12.80
N LEU A 306 13.69 11.51 -13.97
CA LEU A 306 13.43 12.22 -15.22
C LEU A 306 11.96 12.03 -15.62
N ARG A 307 11.39 13.10 -16.17
CA ARG A 307 10.11 13.09 -16.85
C ARG A 307 10.32 13.56 -18.29
N VAL A 308 10.00 12.69 -19.24
CA VAL A 308 10.11 12.98 -20.68
C VAL A 308 8.69 12.94 -21.27
N THR A 309 8.30 14.03 -21.92
CA THR A 309 7.04 14.10 -22.66
C THR A 309 7.33 13.87 -24.13
N LEU A 310 6.64 12.89 -24.70
CA LEU A 310 6.73 12.50 -26.11
C LEU A 310 5.45 12.91 -26.82
N ARG A 311 5.55 13.27 -28.09
CA ARG A 311 4.42 13.54 -28.98
C ARG A 311 4.54 12.72 -30.25
N ASP A 312 3.41 12.27 -30.77
CA ASP A 312 3.31 11.48 -32.02
C ASP A 312 4.14 10.18 -32.00
N ALA A 313 4.39 9.62 -30.81
CA ALA A 313 5.03 8.33 -30.69
C ALA A 313 4.08 7.20 -31.18
N VAL A 314 4.65 6.20 -31.84
CA VAL A 314 3.88 5.11 -32.42
C VAL A 314 3.73 3.96 -31.42
N VAL A 315 2.58 3.27 -31.44
CA VAL A 315 2.36 2.09 -30.58
C VAL A 315 3.51 1.08 -30.69
N GLY A 316 4.05 0.68 -29.54
CA GLY A 316 5.15 -0.27 -29.45
C GLY A 316 6.52 0.32 -29.80
N GLU A 317 6.62 1.59 -30.17
CA GLU A 317 7.90 2.31 -30.28
C GLU A 317 8.60 2.29 -28.92
N THR A 318 9.93 2.14 -28.95
CA THR A 318 10.72 2.08 -27.70
C THR A 318 11.59 3.31 -27.58
N VAL A 319 11.50 3.98 -26.44
CA VAL A 319 12.34 5.11 -26.07
C VAL A 319 13.10 4.78 -24.78
N SER A 320 14.37 5.16 -24.70
CA SER A 320 15.21 4.92 -23.54
C SER A 320 15.93 6.20 -23.11
N VAL A 321 16.09 6.38 -21.80
CA VAL A 321 16.91 7.46 -21.23
C VAL A 321 17.63 6.93 -19.99
N GLY A 322 18.97 6.93 -20.03
CA GLY A 322 19.77 6.30 -18.97
C GLY A 322 19.38 4.84 -18.75
N ASN A 323 18.98 4.51 -17.54
CA ASN A 323 18.54 3.18 -17.14
C ASN A 323 17.02 2.95 -17.30
N MET A 324 16.27 3.95 -17.77
CA MET A 324 14.82 3.82 -18.01
C MET A 324 14.53 3.42 -19.46
N ARG A 325 13.50 2.59 -19.64
CA ARG A 325 12.97 2.19 -20.94
C ARG A 325 11.46 2.36 -20.96
N TYR A 326 10.94 2.87 -22.06
CA TYR A 326 9.52 3.09 -22.28
C TYR A 326 9.05 2.47 -23.59
N VAL A 327 7.98 1.71 -23.56
CA VAL A 327 7.25 1.25 -24.75
C VAL A 327 6.03 2.13 -24.92
N CYS A 328 5.96 2.86 -26.04
CA CYS A 328 4.93 3.84 -26.31
C CYS A 328 3.57 3.19 -26.54
N ARG A 329 2.51 3.85 -26.06
CA ARG A 329 1.13 3.42 -26.22
C ARG A 329 0.45 3.99 -27.46
N GLY A 330 1.06 4.97 -28.13
CA GLY A 330 0.56 5.61 -29.34
C GLY A 330 -0.52 6.67 -29.08
N THR A 331 -0.50 7.31 -27.92
CA THR A 331 -1.34 8.50 -27.69
C THR A 331 -0.62 9.76 -28.16
N LEU A 332 -1.40 10.81 -28.47
CA LEU A 332 -0.84 12.06 -29.00
C LEU A 332 0.28 12.60 -28.13
N ASP A 333 0.04 12.68 -26.82
CA ASP A 333 1.04 13.06 -25.83
C ASP A 333 1.19 11.92 -24.81
N GLU A 334 2.43 11.51 -24.57
CA GLU A 334 2.80 10.46 -23.61
C GLU A 334 3.86 10.95 -22.65
N GLN A 335 3.85 10.42 -21.43
CA GLN A 335 4.86 10.73 -20.43
C GLN A 335 5.56 9.46 -19.94
N MET A 336 6.87 9.46 -20.12
CA MET A 336 7.79 8.53 -19.49
C MET A 336 8.33 9.15 -18.20
N GLN A 337 8.13 8.50 -17.06
CA GLN A 337 8.62 8.98 -15.77
C GLN A 337 8.91 7.81 -14.84
N GLY A 338 10.09 7.81 -14.21
CA GLY A 338 10.44 6.88 -13.13
C GLY A 338 9.50 7.04 -11.93
N ARG A 339 9.23 5.92 -11.24
CA ARG A 339 8.27 5.87 -10.13
C ARG A 339 8.88 5.50 -8.80
N PHE A 340 9.80 4.53 -8.79
CA PHE A 340 10.40 3.98 -7.57
C PHE A 340 11.93 3.86 -7.64
N SER A 341 12.56 4.12 -8.80
CA SER A 341 14.01 4.14 -8.92
C SER A 341 14.54 5.57 -8.98
N LEU A 342 15.31 5.97 -7.97
CA LEU A 342 16.05 7.22 -7.99
C LEU A 342 17.38 7.03 -8.73
N SER A 343 17.78 8.03 -9.50
CA SER A 343 19.08 8.07 -10.16
C SER A 343 19.72 9.45 -10.03
N MET A 344 21.03 9.50 -10.16
CA MET A 344 21.76 10.75 -10.27
C MET A 344 21.82 11.15 -11.75
N TRP A 345 21.49 12.39 -12.03
CA TRP A 345 21.39 12.96 -13.37
C TRP A 345 22.19 14.25 -13.47
N ASP A 346 23.06 14.35 -14.45
CA ASP A 346 23.70 15.56 -14.93
C ASP A 346 23.40 15.75 -16.41
N GLU A 347 23.21 14.65 -17.12
CA GLU A 347 22.87 14.58 -18.53
C GLU A 347 21.78 13.52 -18.75
N ALA A 348 20.86 13.76 -19.66
CA ALA A 348 19.87 12.82 -20.14
C ALA A 348 20.09 12.57 -21.64
N VAL A 349 20.60 11.40 -21.99
CA VAL A 349 20.72 10.97 -23.38
C VAL A 349 19.49 10.13 -23.73
N ILE A 350 18.64 10.66 -24.61
CA ILE A 350 17.42 10.02 -25.05
C ILE A 350 17.67 9.36 -26.39
N THR A 351 17.36 8.08 -26.46
CA THR A 351 17.51 7.24 -27.65
C THR A 351 16.24 6.43 -27.88
N GLY A 352 16.13 5.78 -29.01
CA GLY A 352 14.98 4.88 -29.25
C GLY A 352 15.27 3.84 -30.32
N ASP A 353 14.23 3.11 -30.66
CA ASP A 353 14.30 2.19 -31.81
C ASP A 353 14.29 2.99 -33.14
N ARG A 354 14.31 2.27 -34.28
CA ARG A 354 14.36 2.90 -35.62
C ARG A 354 13.19 3.85 -35.92
N ARG A 355 12.14 3.88 -35.11
CA ARG A 355 10.96 4.76 -35.25
C ARG A 355 11.13 6.07 -34.51
N PHE A 356 11.95 6.07 -33.48
CA PHE A 356 12.20 7.24 -32.65
C PHE A 356 12.83 8.38 -33.45
N ARG A 357 12.40 9.58 -33.21
CA ARG A 357 12.99 10.82 -33.71
C ARG A 357 13.13 11.82 -32.57
N PRO A 358 14.27 12.50 -32.46
CA PRO A 358 14.47 13.55 -31.45
C PRO A 358 13.36 14.60 -31.40
N SER A 359 12.72 14.92 -32.55
CA SER A 359 11.62 15.87 -32.63
C SER A 359 10.34 15.44 -31.89
N GLN A 360 10.19 14.16 -31.55
CA GLN A 360 9.08 13.67 -30.75
C GLN A 360 9.19 14.10 -29.29
N VAL A 361 10.40 14.41 -28.80
CA VAL A 361 10.62 14.86 -27.43
C VAL A 361 10.18 16.31 -27.30
N GLN A 362 9.09 16.57 -26.62
CA GLN A 362 8.53 17.90 -26.39
C GLN A 362 9.09 18.56 -25.16
N ARG A 363 9.38 17.77 -24.12
CA ARG A 363 9.83 18.27 -22.83
C ARG A 363 10.68 17.24 -22.11
N VAL A 364 11.74 17.72 -21.46
CA VAL A 364 12.56 16.95 -20.53
C VAL A 364 12.62 17.73 -19.23
N GLU A 365 12.32 17.08 -18.13
CA GLU A 365 12.30 17.68 -16.80
C GLU A 365 13.02 16.79 -15.80
N GLY A 366 13.90 17.39 -15.00
CA GLY A 366 14.52 16.78 -13.83
C GLY A 366 13.68 17.05 -12.59
N LEU A 367 13.15 16.02 -11.97
CA LEU A 367 12.39 16.11 -10.72
C LEU A 367 13.35 15.86 -9.57
N VAL A 368 13.87 16.92 -8.97
CA VAL A 368 14.79 16.84 -7.82
C VAL A 368 14.07 16.32 -6.62
N VAL A 369 14.54 15.23 -6.04
CA VAL A 369 13.96 14.61 -4.85
C VAL A 369 14.80 14.93 -3.64
N GLU A 370 14.16 15.45 -2.60
CA GLU A 370 14.77 15.75 -1.31
C GLU A 370 13.99 15.05 -0.21
N ARG A 371 14.67 14.76 0.89
CA ARG A 371 14.03 14.26 2.11
C ARG A 371 13.19 15.38 2.73
N CYS A 372 12.00 15.05 3.23
CA CYS A 372 11.27 15.94 4.13
C CYS A 372 11.95 15.82 5.52
N GLU A 373 12.44 16.93 6.03
CA GLU A 373 12.94 17.04 7.40
C GLU A 373 11.80 17.04 8.42
#